data_a1e6aef59462191f61004c45b30755e1
#
_entry.id   a1e6aef59462191f61004c45b30755e1
#
_cell.length_a   1.000
_cell.length_b   1.000
_cell.length_c   1.000
_cell.angle_alpha   90.00
_cell.angle_beta   90.00
_cell.angle_gamma   90.00
#
_symmetry.space_group_name_H-M   'P 1'
#
loop_
_entity.id
_entity.type
_entity.pdbx_description
1 polymer ?
#
loop_
_entity_poly.entity_id
_entity_poly.type
_entity_poly.pdbx_seq_one_letter_code
_entity_poly.pdbx_strand_id
1 'polypeptide(L)'
;MSSFHRYFKKCEEFALCAEVSDGNVVEVEDASERYTLYQIVVKGSGRMGKIFENDYIVGDVNGVYFADLKEYLGHHTVFESFEPVHMYGFNTLDLNQDWDGKLIEGSFQGDDKSWLICFKGNPTINGKELRVMDYAKLENKHYDVQLNDAIVGVFTKL
;
A
#
# COMPACT_ATOMS: atom_id res chain seq x y z
N MET A 1 18.78 2.27 18.62
CA MET A 1 18.76 3.23 17.50
C MET A 1 17.59 2.90 16.58
N SER A 2 16.74 3.89 16.29
CA SER A 2 15.61 3.68 15.40
C SER A 2 16.08 3.62 13.94
N SER A 3 15.45 2.78 13.14
CA SER A 3 15.79 2.61 11.74
C SER A 3 14.53 2.41 10.90
N PHE A 4 14.68 2.68 9.62
CA PHE A 4 13.63 2.52 8.62
C PHE A 4 14.14 1.55 7.56
N HIS A 5 13.42 0.44 7.38
CA HIS A 5 13.82 -0.61 6.44
C HIS A 5 12.80 -0.74 5.32
N ARG A 6 13.30 -0.94 4.11
CA ARG A 6 12.49 -1.14 2.91
C ARG A 6 12.81 -2.46 2.26
N TYR A 7 11.77 -3.10 1.75
CA TYR A 7 11.86 -4.27 0.90
C TYR A 7 11.01 -4.05 -0.35
N PHE A 8 11.64 -4.18 -1.51
CA PHE A 8 10.99 -3.98 -2.80
C PHE A 8 10.74 -5.31 -3.48
N LYS A 9 9.51 -5.52 -3.96
CA LYS A 9 9.14 -6.69 -4.74
C LYS A 9 8.54 -6.23 -6.05
N LYS A 10 9.26 -6.49 -7.16
CA LYS A 10 8.74 -6.24 -8.49
C LYS A 10 7.77 -7.36 -8.87
N CYS A 11 6.57 -7.00 -9.26
CA CYS A 11 5.53 -7.90 -9.75
C CYS A 11 5.39 -7.72 -11.26
N GLU A 12 4.39 -8.34 -11.89
CA GLU A 12 4.28 -8.32 -13.36
C GLU A 12 4.00 -6.94 -13.94
N GLU A 13 3.08 -6.17 -13.32
CA GLU A 13 2.64 -4.86 -13.85
C GLU A 13 2.81 -3.73 -12.84
N PHE A 14 3.24 -4.05 -11.62
CA PHE A 14 3.40 -3.11 -10.53
C PHE A 14 4.55 -3.57 -9.62
N ALA A 15 4.84 -2.79 -8.59
CA ALA A 15 5.78 -3.18 -7.55
C ALA A 15 5.18 -2.92 -6.18
N LEU A 16 5.53 -3.78 -5.23
CA LEU A 16 5.18 -3.61 -3.83
C LEU A 16 6.40 -3.17 -3.04
N CYS A 17 6.20 -2.25 -2.12
CA CYS A 17 7.23 -1.84 -1.18
C CYS A 17 6.74 -2.12 0.23
N ALA A 18 7.47 -2.94 0.98
CA ALA A 18 7.23 -3.12 2.41
C ALA A 18 8.15 -2.20 3.18
N GLU A 19 7.61 -1.44 4.12
CA GLU A 19 8.36 -0.48 4.91
C GLU A 19 8.10 -0.72 6.39
N VAL A 20 9.18 -0.82 7.17
CA VAL A 20 9.12 -1.08 8.61
C VAL A 20 10.02 -0.09 9.32
N SER A 21 9.51 0.56 10.35
CA SER A 21 10.32 1.36 11.27
C SER A 21 10.37 0.71 12.66
N ASP A 22 11.49 0.84 13.34
CA ASP A 22 11.70 0.28 14.68
C ASP A 22 11.25 1.25 15.79
N GLY A 23 10.81 2.45 15.44
CA GLY A 23 10.41 3.46 16.41
C GLY A 23 10.25 4.82 15.76
N ASN A 24 10.56 5.89 16.50
CA ASN A 24 10.46 7.25 15.99
C ASN A 24 11.54 7.49 14.92
N VAL A 25 11.11 7.58 13.67
CA VAL A 25 12.00 7.75 12.51
C VAL A 25 11.40 8.76 11.56
N VAL A 26 12.24 9.57 10.94
CA VAL A 26 11.87 10.46 9.85
C VAL A 26 12.56 9.97 8.59
N GLU A 27 11.79 9.66 7.57
CA GLU A 27 12.26 9.21 6.26
C GLU A 27 11.90 10.24 5.19
N VAL A 28 12.90 10.63 4.40
CA VAL A 28 12.71 11.56 3.29
C VAL A 28 12.74 10.76 1.98
N GLU A 29 11.70 10.90 1.16
CA GLU A 29 11.63 10.28 -0.15
C GLU A 29 12.02 11.25 -1.25
N ASP A 30 12.85 10.79 -2.18
CA ASP A 30 13.26 11.56 -3.35
C ASP A 30 12.10 11.64 -4.36
N ALA A 31 11.81 12.84 -4.83
CA ALA A 31 10.76 13.10 -5.80
C ALA A 31 10.96 12.33 -7.11
N SER A 32 12.21 12.18 -7.56
CA SER A 32 12.52 11.51 -8.83
C SER A 32 12.24 10.01 -8.80
N GLU A 33 12.14 9.41 -7.62
CA GLU A 33 11.94 7.98 -7.43
C GLU A 33 10.55 7.64 -6.88
N ARG A 34 9.67 8.65 -6.76
CA ARG A 34 8.37 8.43 -6.18
C ARG A 34 7.37 7.93 -7.21
N TYR A 35 7.14 6.63 -7.17
CA TYR A 35 6.15 5.93 -8.00
C TYR A 35 4.99 5.36 -7.18
N THR A 36 4.96 5.61 -5.87
CA THR A 36 3.93 5.07 -4.97
C THR A 36 2.60 5.76 -5.19
N LEU A 37 1.61 5.00 -5.62
CA LEU A 37 0.25 5.50 -5.84
C LEU A 37 -0.60 5.38 -4.58
N TYR A 38 -0.40 4.32 -3.81
CA TYR A 38 -1.15 4.04 -2.58
C TYR A 38 -0.20 3.60 -1.47
N GLN A 39 -0.47 4.08 -0.27
CA GLN A 39 0.26 3.70 0.95
C GLN A 39 -0.72 3.07 1.92
N ILE A 40 -0.41 1.86 2.38
CA ILE A 40 -1.25 1.10 3.29
C ILE A 40 -0.52 0.92 4.61
N VAL A 41 -0.95 1.62 5.65
CA VAL A 41 -0.47 1.40 7.01
C VAL A 41 -1.27 0.26 7.61
N VAL A 42 -0.60 -0.77 8.07
CA VAL A 42 -1.25 -1.93 8.69
C VAL A 42 -1.07 -1.97 10.20
N LYS A 43 -0.05 -1.28 10.72
CA LYS A 43 0.25 -1.24 12.15
C LYS A 43 1.09 -0.01 12.48
N GLY A 44 0.85 0.57 13.66
CA GLY A 44 1.64 1.68 14.19
C GLY A 44 1.02 3.03 13.91
N SER A 45 1.77 4.10 14.14
CA SER A 45 1.32 5.46 13.95
C SER A 45 2.39 6.34 13.32
N GLY A 46 1.94 7.32 12.56
CA GLY A 46 2.83 8.24 11.85
C GLY A 46 2.06 9.28 11.07
N ARG A 47 2.78 10.03 10.25
CA ARG A 47 2.21 11.02 9.34
C ARG A 47 3.12 11.23 8.15
N MET A 48 2.56 11.72 7.05
CA MET A 48 3.30 12.04 5.83
C MET A 48 3.00 13.47 5.41
N GLY A 49 4.03 14.21 5.04
CA GLY A 49 3.90 15.57 4.58
C GLY A 49 4.78 15.86 3.39
N LYS A 50 4.70 17.09 2.90
CA LYS A 50 5.62 17.62 1.89
C LYS A 50 6.81 18.25 2.61
N ILE A 51 7.99 18.01 2.04
CA ILE A 51 9.20 18.57 2.61
C ILE A 51 9.16 20.12 2.55
N PHE A 52 9.59 20.76 3.64
CA PHE A 52 9.61 22.23 3.80
C PHE A 52 8.25 22.93 3.75
N GLU A 53 7.16 22.18 3.77
CA GLU A 53 5.81 22.74 3.85
C GLU A 53 5.11 22.25 5.13
N ASN A 54 4.24 23.10 5.70
CA ASN A 54 3.43 22.71 6.85
C ASN A 54 2.13 22.05 6.42
N ASP A 55 2.21 21.26 5.36
CA ASP A 55 1.07 20.66 4.70
C ASP A 55 1.19 19.13 4.78
N TYR A 56 0.24 18.49 5.40
CA TYR A 56 0.24 17.04 5.51
C TYR A 56 -0.58 16.42 4.38
N ILE A 57 0.07 15.48 3.65
CA ILE A 57 -0.60 14.62 2.68
C ILE A 57 -1.51 13.66 3.42
N VAL A 58 -0.96 13.05 4.47
CA VAL A 58 -1.68 12.18 5.39
C VAL A 58 -1.35 12.70 6.78
N GLY A 59 -2.36 13.17 7.49
CA GLY A 59 -2.20 13.64 8.86
C GLY A 59 -1.89 12.50 9.81
N ASP A 60 -1.98 12.76 11.11
CA ASP A 60 -1.71 11.75 12.11
C ASP A 60 -2.63 10.53 11.92
N VAL A 61 -2.03 9.36 11.76
CA VAL A 61 -2.74 8.10 11.64
C VAL A 61 -2.30 7.16 12.75
N ASN A 62 -3.23 6.33 13.21
CA ASN A 62 -2.98 5.30 14.19
C ASN A 62 -3.71 4.03 13.77
N GLY A 63 -2.95 2.99 13.46
CA GLY A 63 -3.49 1.74 12.98
C GLY A 63 -3.69 1.72 11.46
N VAL A 64 -4.71 0.99 11.01
CA VAL A 64 -4.95 0.77 9.58
C VAL A 64 -5.36 2.05 8.87
N TYR A 65 -4.67 2.35 7.78
CA TYR A 65 -4.97 3.51 6.95
C TYR A 65 -4.61 3.21 5.49
N PHE A 66 -5.49 3.65 4.58
CA PHE A 66 -5.28 3.54 3.14
C PHE A 66 -5.22 4.93 2.53
N ALA A 67 -4.05 5.31 2.03
CA ALA A 67 -3.81 6.64 1.49
C ALA A 67 -3.67 6.61 -0.02
N ASP A 68 -4.42 7.47 -0.72
CA ASP A 68 -4.25 7.73 -2.14
C ASP A 68 -3.19 8.83 -2.31
N LEU A 69 -2.10 8.52 -2.96
CA LEU A 69 -0.96 9.44 -3.13
C LEU A 69 -0.78 9.88 -4.59
N LYS A 70 -1.72 9.60 -5.47
CA LYS A 70 -1.57 9.88 -6.91
C LYS A 70 -1.30 11.35 -7.22
N GLU A 71 -1.88 12.26 -6.46
CA GLU A 71 -1.68 13.71 -6.64
C GLU A 71 -0.28 14.18 -6.27
N TYR A 72 0.49 13.35 -5.57
CA TYR A 72 1.78 13.73 -5.01
C TYR A 72 2.97 13.06 -5.70
N LEU A 73 2.74 12.44 -6.86
CA LEU A 73 3.82 11.86 -7.66
C LEU A 73 4.78 12.97 -8.10
N GLY A 74 6.08 12.69 -7.96
CA GLY A 74 7.12 13.66 -8.31
C GLY A 74 7.40 14.70 -7.23
N HIS A 75 6.72 14.66 -6.08
CA HIS A 75 6.98 15.57 -4.96
C HIS A 75 7.88 14.93 -3.92
N HIS A 76 8.81 15.70 -3.36
CA HIS A 76 9.57 15.28 -2.19
C HIS A 76 8.63 15.19 -1.00
N THR A 77 8.64 14.06 -0.32
CA THR A 77 7.80 13.81 0.84
C THR A 77 8.64 13.36 2.04
N VAL A 78 8.10 13.57 3.22
CA VAL A 78 8.70 13.13 4.47
C VAL A 78 7.68 12.27 5.21
N PHE A 79 8.10 11.09 5.63
CA PHE A 79 7.30 10.23 6.50
C PHE A 79 7.93 10.24 7.90
N GLU A 80 7.11 10.52 8.90
CA GLU A 80 7.51 10.51 10.31
C GLU A 80 6.71 9.46 11.05
N SER A 81 7.40 8.47 11.62
CA SER A 81 6.76 7.46 12.46
C SER A 81 6.86 7.88 13.93
N PHE A 82 5.76 7.71 14.69
CA PHE A 82 5.71 8.05 16.12
C PHE A 82 5.99 6.83 17.00
N GLU A 83 5.77 5.65 16.47
CA GLU A 83 6.05 4.37 17.10
C GLU A 83 6.42 3.37 15.99
N PRO A 84 6.79 2.13 16.30
CA PRO A 84 7.05 1.15 15.24
C PRO A 84 5.90 1.06 14.26
N VAL A 85 6.20 1.23 12.98
CA VAL A 85 5.23 1.25 11.88
C VAL A 85 5.52 0.11 10.92
N HIS A 86 4.45 -0.50 10.43
CA HIS A 86 4.49 -1.46 9.34
C HIS A 86 3.53 -1.01 8.25
N MET A 87 4.05 -0.78 7.05
CA MET A 87 3.25 -0.26 5.93
C MET A 87 3.71 -0.82 4.61
N TYR A 88 2.85 -0.71 3.60
CA TYR A 88 3.11 -1.16 2.23
C TYR A 88 2.80 -0.04 1.26
N GLY A 89 3.58 0.01 0.17
CA GLY A 89 3.31 0.89 -0.95
C GLY A 89 2.93 0.08 -2.19
N PHE A 90 1.90 0.53 -2.90
CA PHE A 90 1.59 0.07 -4.25
C PHE A 90 2.20 1.04 -5.23
N ASN A 91 3.17 0.58 -6.02
CA ASN A 91 3.93 1.41 -6.94
C ASN A 91 3.61 1.02 -8.38
N THR A 92 3.40 2.03 -9.22
CA THR A 92 3.32 1.78 -10.66
C THR A 92 4.72 1.57 -11.24
N LEU A 93 4.83 0.76 -12.28
CA LEU A 93 6.05 0.63 -13.08
C LEU A 93 6.10 1.63 -14.23
N ASP A 94 4.96 2.23 -14.56
CA ASP A 94 4.81 3.20 -15.64
C ASP A 94 3.96 4.37 -15.14
N LEU A 95 4.56 5.56 -15.09
CA LEU A 95 3.89 6.78 -14.63
C LEU A 95 2.74 7.22 -15.56
N ASN A 96 2.69 6.71 -16.78
CA ASN A 96 1.59 6.97 -17.72
C ASN A 96 0.41 6.01 -17.52
N GLN A 97 0.55 4.99 -16.69
CA GLN A 97 -0.52 4.06 -16.38
C GLN A 97 -1.26 4.52 -15.14
N ASP A 98 -2.53 4.84 -15.30
CA ASP A 98 -3.41 5.14 -14.17
C ASP A 98 -3.91 3.86 -13.52
N TRP A 99 -4.05 3.90 -12.22
CA TRP A 99 -4.60 2.82 -11.41
C TRP A 99 -5.65 3.37 -10.45
N ASP A 100 -6.61 2.52 -10.13
CA ASP A 100 -7.54 2.75 -9.04
C ASP A 100 -7.38 1.63 -8.02
N GLY A 101 -7.42 1.97 -6.73
CA GLY A 101 -7.21 1.00 -5.65
C GLY A 101 -8.22 1.15 -4.54
N LYS A 102 -8.55 0.04 -3.90
CA LYS A 102 -9.44 0.03 -2.74
C LYS A 102 -9.13 -1.19 -1.86
N LEU A 103 -9.40 -1.07 -0.58
CA LEU A 103 -9.44 -2.22 0.32
C LEU A 103 -10.79 -2.89 0.19
N ILE A 104 -10.81 -4.23 0.16
CA ILE A 104 -12.06 -4.98 0.10
C ILE A 104 -12.57 -5.27 1.50
N GLU A 105 -13.90 -5.35 1.64
CA GLU A 105 -14.57 -5.63 2.91
C GLU A 105 -15.14 -7.06 2.96
N GLY A 106 -15.08 -7.77 1.87
CA GLY A 106 -15.60 -9.14 1.74
C GLY A 106 -15.59 -9.61 0.30
N SER A 107 -16.48 -10.52 -0.02
CA SER A 107 -16.61 -11.05 -1.38
C SER A 107 -16.95 -9.95 -2.39
N PHE A 108 -16.49 -10.11 -3.63
CA PHE A 108 -16.61 -9.06 -4.62
C PHE A 108 -16.64 -9.63 -6.04
N GLN A 109 -17.05 -8.83 -7.00
CA GLN A 109 -16.99 -9.14 -8.42
C GLN A 109 -15.64 -8.70 -8.98
N GLY A 110 -14.87 -9.63 -9.53
CA GLY A 110 -13.56 -9.36 -10.12
C GLY A 110 -13.65 -8.75 -11.52
N ASP A 111 -12.53 -8.20 -11.95
CA ASP A 111 -12.32 -7.58 -13.27
C ASP A 111 -10.95 -8.02 -13.79
N ASP A 112 -10.86 -8.35 -15.07
CA ASP A 112 -9.61 -8.85 -15.68
C ASP A 112 -8.48 -7.80 -15.79
N LYS A 113 -8.78 -6.54 -15.45
CA LYS A 113 -7.77 -5.47 -15.35
C LYS A 113 -7.27 -5.26 -13.93
N SER A 114 -7.67 -6.11 -13.01
CA SER A 114 -7.40 -5.93 -11.58
C SER A 114 -6.46 -6.97 -11.03
N TRP A 115 -5.74 -6.55 -9.99
CA TRP A 115 -4.88 -7.40 -9.17
C TRP A 115 -5.34 -7.34 -7.73
N LEU A 116 -5.27 -8.48 -7.06
CA LEU A 116 -5.58 -8.60 -5.63
C LEU A 116 -4.28 -8.80 -4.88
N ILE A 117 -4.12 -8.07 -3.76
CA ILE A 117 -2.88 -8.08 -2.97
C ILE A 117 -3.23 -8.19 -1.49
N CYS A 118 -2.55 -9.10 -0.80
CA CYS A 118 -2.69 -9.28 0.64
C CYS A 118 -1.63 -8.46 1.40
N PHE A 119 -2.07 -7.62 2.33
CA PHE A 119 -1.18 -6.77 3.15
C PHE A 119 -1.09 -7.22 4.61
N LYS A 120 -2.05 -7.98 5.09
CA LYS A 120 -2.06 -8.46 6.47
C LYS A 120 -2.89 -9.74 6.58
N GLY A 121 -2.42 -10.67 7.40
CA GLY A 121 -3.18 -11.88 7.73
C GLY A 121 -3.09 -12.97 6.69
N ASN A 122 -4.01 -13.91 6.79
CA ASN A 122 -4.09 -15.08 5.93
C ASN A 122 -5.53 -15.25 5.42
N PRO A 123 -6.00 -14.38 4.52
CA PRO A 123 -7.34 -14.51 3.97
C PRO A 123 -7.43 -15.70 3.03
N THR A 124 -8.65 -16.19 2.79
CA THR A 124 -8.90 -17.16 1.74
C THR A 124 -9.70 -16.52 0.61
N ILE A 125 -9.30 -16.81 -0.62
CA ILE A 125 -9.97 -16.34 -1.83
C ILE A 125 -10.36 -17.57 -2.64
N ASN A 126 -11.65 -17.79 -2.80
CA ASN A 126 -12.19 -19.02 -3.41
C ASN A 126 -11.57 -20.29 -2.78
N GLY A 127 -11.44 -20.27 -1.44
CA GLY A 127 -10.88 -21.39 -0.68
C GLY A 127 -9.36 -21.49 -0.66
N LYS A 128 -8.64 -20.63 -1.38
CA LYS A 128 -7.18 -20.61 -1.40
C LYS A 128 -6.65 -19.58 -0.42
N GLU A 129 -5.77 -20.00 0.48
CA GLU A 129 -5.12 -19.10 1.44
C GLU A 129 -4.06 -18.23 0.77
N LEU A 130 -4.05 -16.94 1.11
CA LEU A 130 -3.01 -16.00 0.72
C LEU A 130 -2.16 -15.61 1.93
N ARG A 131 -0.93 -15.24 1.65
CA ARG A 131 0.01 -14.70 2.62
C ARG A 131 0.28 -13.23 2.32
N VAL A 132 0.87 -12.53 3.27
CA VAL A 132 1.27 -11.14 3.10
C VAL A 132 2.21 -11.00 1.91
N MET A 133 1.93 -10.01 1.06
CA MET A 133 2.59 -9.71 -0.21
C MET A 133 2.31 -10.72 -1.34
N ASP A 134 1.45 -11.69 -1.13
CA ASP A 134 0.93 -12.48 -2.23
C ASP A 134 0.00 -11.63 -3.10
N TYR A 135 0.03 -11.86 -4.40
CA TYR A 135 -0.82 -11.18 -5.36
C TYR A 135 -1.37 -12.16 -6.39
N ALA A 136 -2.53 -11.82 -6.92
CA ALA A 136 -3.18 -12.64 -7.93
C ALA A 136 -3.87 -11.74 -8.95
N LYS A 137 -3.71 -12.07 -10.24
CA LYS A 137 -4.49 -11.43 -11.30
C LYS A 137 -5.92 -11.94 -11.24
N LEU A 138 -6.88 -11.02 -11.31
CA LEU A 138 -8.28 -11.36 -11.25
C LEU A 138 -8.84 -11.65 -12.64
N GLU A 139 -10.01 -12.31 -12.63
CA GLU A 139 -10.80 -12.59 -13.81
C GLU A 139 -12.19 -11.96 -13.63
N ASN A 140 -12.97 -11.90 -14.70
CA ASN A 140 -14.35 -11.39 -14.68
C ASN A 140 -15.28 -12.46 -14.08
N LYS A 141 -15.16 -12.66 -12.78
CA LYS A 141 -15.98 -13.63 -12.03
C LYS A 141 -16.13 -13.18 -10.58
N HIS A 142 -17.08 -13.80 -9.88
CA HIS A 142 -17.27 -13.56 -8.46
C HIS A 142 -16.18 -14.26 -7.64
N TYR A 143 -15.67 -13.56 -6.62
CA TYR A 143 -14.69 -14.08 -5.67
C TYR A 143 -15.29 -14.15 -4.27
N ASP A 144 -15.27 -15.35 -3.69
CA ASP A 144 -15.64 -15.55 -2.29
C ASP A 144 -14.43 -15.31 -1.42
N VAL A 145 -14.53 -14.34 -0.52
CA VAL A 145 -13.43 -13.91 0.32
C VAL A 145 -13.78 -14.10 1.78
N GLN A 146 -12.90 -14.79 2.50
CA GLN A 146 -12.91 -14.86 3.96
C GLN A 146 -11.71 -14.04 4.45
N LEU A 147 -11.94 -12.84 4.94
CA LEU A 147 -10.86 -11.94 5.36
C LEU A 147 -10.19 -12.41 6.65
N ASN A 148 -10.95 -12.87 7.65
CA ASN A 148 -10.41 -13.30 8.95
C ASN A 148 -9.49 -12.22 9.55
N ASP A 149 -9.97 -10.96 9.58
CA ASP A 149 -9.22 -9.78 10.02
C ASP A 149 -8.02 -9.41 9.14
N ALA A 150 -7.90 -9.99 7.96
CA ALA A 150 -6.87 -9.65 6.99
C ALA A 150 -7.17 -8.32 6.29
N ILE A 151 -6.11 -7.72 5.73
CA ILE A 151 -6.21 -6.52 4.91
C ILE A 151 -5.84 -6.90 3.48
N VAL A 152 -6.77 -6.72 2.57
CA VAL A 152 -6.60 -7.08 1.16
C VAL A 152 -7.05 -5.90 0.30
N GLY A 153 -6.24 -5.56 -0.71
CA GLY A 153 -6.56 -4.52 -1.67
C GLY A 153 -6.79 -5.08 -3.06
N VAL A 154 -7.60 -4.36 -3.84
CA VAL A 154 -7.79 -4.61 -5.27
C VAL A 154 -7.37 -3.36 -6.03
N PHE A 155 -6.48 -3.52 -6.99
CA PHE A 155 -5.92 -2.43 -7.79
C PHE A 155 -6.21 -2.70 -9.26
N THR A 156 -6.82 -1.74 -9.91
CA THR A 156 -7.35 -1.87 -11.27
C THR A 156 -6.66 -0.90 -12.21
N LYS A 157 -6.17 -1.39 -13.35
CA LYS A 157 -5.67 -0.51 -14.42
C LYS A 157 -6.83 0.25 -15.07
N LEU A 158 -6.63 1.54 -15.23
CA LEU A 158 -7.62 2.41 -15.87
C LEU A 158 -7.32 2.63 -17.35
#